data_fd875745a320b628069c94d92390f6d0
#
_entry.id   fd875745a320b628069c94d92390f6d0
#
_cell.length_a   1.000
_cell.length_b   1.000
_cell.length_c   1.000
_cell.angle_alpha   90.00
_cell.angle_beta   90.00
_cell.angle_gamma   90.00
#
_symmetry.space_group_name_H-M   'P 1'
#
loop_
_entity.id
_entity.type
_entity.pdbx_description
1 polymer ?
#
loop_
_entity_poly.entity_id
_entity_poly.type
_entity_poly.pdbx_seq_one_letter_code
_entity_poly.pdbx_strand_id
1 'polypeptide(L)'
;GIKSEDVHFHEIGAIDSLVDIIGVCAALNYLNPKKVYCNEPMLGKGFVQTEHGRLSVPPPAVIELIRQKNIKVLSNRDTIEGELSTPTGIALLANLVDYLEPPLKYSINSYGVGIGNLKFQFPNLVRIYKINSFGDACDDDNEQFSPKCEEISIQEAWIDDQTPEDISNFVETLRIEGAHDVSYQPINCLLYTSDAADE
;
A
#
# COMPACT_ATOMS: atom_id res chain seq x y z
N GLY A 1 -0.46 30.73 14.81
CA GLY A 1 -0.61 30.37 13.41
C GLY A 1 -0.48 31.60 12.54
N ILE A 2 0.26 31.50 11.45
CA ILE A 2 0.37 32.53 10.42
C ILE A 2 -0.83 32.34 9.48
N LYS A 3 -1.42 33.41 8.98
CA LYS A 3 -2.49 33.34 7.98
C LYS A 3 -1.92 32.77 6.68
N SER A 4 -2.72 32.02 5.90
CA SER A 4 -2.27 31.37 4.66
C SER A 4 -1.75 32.38 3.61
N GLU A 5 -2.25 33.61 3.63
CA GLU A 5 -1.82 34.73 2.77
C GLU A 5 -0.45 35.32 3.15
N ASP A 6 0.02 35.06 4.38
CA ASP A 6 1.32 35.50 4.92
C ASP A 6 2.41 34.42 4.84
N VAL A 7 2.09 33.26 4.27
CA VAL A 7 3.04 32.14 4.13
C VAL A 7 3.93 32.37 2.91
N HIS A 8 5.23 32.52 3.13
CA HIS A 8 6.22 32.56 2.08
C HIS A 8 6.81 31.17 1.84
N PHE A 9 6.62 30.66 0.63
CA PHE A 9 7.18 29.37 0.20
C PHE A 9 8.59 29.57 -0.35
N HIS A 10 9.60 29.60 0.50
CA HIS A 10 10.99 29.77 0.07
C HIS A 10 11.60 28.49 -0.53
N GLU A 11 11.16 27.32 -0.07
CA GLU A 11 11.69 26.02 -0.50
C GLU A 11 10.75 25.29 -1.46
N ILE A 12 9.42 25.35 -1.23
CA ILE A 12 8.43 24.65 -2.07
C ILE A 12 8.09 25.47 -3.33
N GLY A 13 8.36 26.78 -3.33
CA GLY A 13 8.14 27.67 -4.47
C GLY A 13 9.33 27.80 -5.41
N ALA A 14 10.40 27.04 -5.21
CA ALA A 14 11.55 27.04 -6.09
C ALA A 14 11.22 26.45 -7.47
N ILE A 15 11.88 26.92 -8.52
CA ILE A 15 11.61 26.52 -9.92
C ILE A 15 11.76 25.01 -10.10
N ASP A 16 12.68 24.37 -9.40
CA ASP A 16 12.89 22.92 -9.42
C ASP A 16 11.65 22.14 -8.91
N SER A 17 11.04 22.58 -7.81
CA SER A 17 9.80 21.96 -7.31
C SER A 17 8.64 22.09 -8.30
N LEU A 18 8.53 23.25 -8.98
CA LEU A 18 7.52 23.44 -10.02
C LEU A 18 7.78 22.54 -11.23
N VAL A 19 9.03 22.40 -11.66
CA VAL A 19 9.42 21.50 -12.75
C VAL A 19 9.13 20.04 -12.38
N ASP A 20 9.44 19.62 -11.15
CA ASP A 20 9.15 18.28 -10.67
C ASP A 20 7.65 17.97 -10.69
N ILE A 21 6.83 18.86 -10.13
CA ILE A 21 5.39 18.66 -10.05
C ILE A 21 4.76 18.64 -11.45
N ILE A 22 5.05 19.66 -12.25
CA ILE A 22 4.49 19.77 -13.61
C ILE A 22 5.00 18.63 -14.48
N GLY A 23 6.29 18.29 -14.39
CA GLY A 23 6.92 17.22 -15.15
C GLY A 23 6.31 15.85 -14.84
N VAL A 24 6.11 15.53 -13.56
CA VAL A 24 5.47 14.26 -13.14
C VAL A 24 4.02 14.22 -13.61
N CYS A 25 3.24 15.29 -13.41
CA CYS A 25 1.86 15.33 -13.85
C CYS A 25 1.74 15.21 -15.38
N ALA A 26 2.60 15.90 -16.14
CA ALA A 26 2.63 15.79 -17.61
C ALA A 26 3.03 14.39 -18.08
N ALA A 27 4.02 13.77 -17.44
CA ALA A 27 4.45 12.41 -17.75
C ALA A 27 3.34 11.38 -17.49
N LEU A 28 2.64 11.48 -16.35
CA LEU A 28 1.51 10.60 -16.06
C LEU A 28 0.35 10.82 -17.03
N ASN A 29 0.05 12.06 -17.38
CA ASN A 29 -0.97 12.37 -18.39
C ASN A 29 -0.60 11.77 -19.77
N TYR A 30 0.68 11.84 -20.15
CA TYR A 30 1.17 11.24 -21.39
C TYR A 30 1.11 9.70 -21.37
N LEU A 31 1.52 9.08 -20.27
CA LEU A 31 1.51 7.62 -20.10
C LEU A 31 0.10 7.06 -19.94
N ASN A 32 -0.84 7.88 -19.46
CA ASN A 32 -2.24 7.58 -19.23
C ASN A 32 -2.45 6.20 -18.55
N PRO A 33 -1.84 5.95 -17.37
CA PRO A 33 -2.00 4.68 -16.68
C PRO A 33 -3.43 4.52 -16.17
N LYS A 34 -3.96 3.31 -16.19
CA LYS A 34 -5.26 2.99 -15.57
C LYS A 34 -5.17 3.08 -14.03
N LYS A 35 -4.04 2.66 -13.46
CA LYS A 35 -3.76 2.65 -12.02
C LYS A 35 -2.30 2.97 -11.76
N VAL A 36 -2.03 3.64 -10.66
CA VAL A 36 -0.68 3.98 -10.20
C VAL A 36 -0.43 3.31 -8.85
N TYR A 37 0.64 2.54 -8.77
CA TYR A 37 1.06 1.83 -7.57
C TYR A 37 2.37 2.40 -7.05
N CYS A 38 2.55 2.39 -5.75
CA CYS A 38 3.80 2.78 -5.12
C CYS A 38 4.07 1.86 -3.92
N ASN A 39 5.30 1.45 -3.74
CA ASN A 39 5.69 0.82 -2.49
C ASN A 39 5.65 1.84 -1.35
N GLU A 40 5.53 1.36 -0.13
CA GLU A 40 5.56 2.20 1.07
C GLU A 40 6.83 3.05 1.11
N PRO A 41 6.72 4.39 1.23
CA PRO A 41 7.89 5.27 1.24
C PRO A 41 8.71 5.12 2.50
N MET A 42 10.04 5.26 2.35
CA MET A 42 10.99 5.32 3.46
C MET A 42 11.27 6.78 3.81
N LEU A 43 11.19 7.14 5.09
CA LEU A 43 11.29 8.55 5.51
C LEU A 43 12.70 9.05 5.75
N GLY A 44 13.60 8.17 6.18
CA GLY A 44 14.94 8.55 6.67
C GLY A 44 14.91 9.08 8.11
N LYS A 45 16.06 9.55 8.59
CA LYS A 45 16.22 10.12 9.93
C LYS A 45 17.35 11.14 9.97
N GLY A 46 17.49 11.80 11.13
CA GLY A 46 18.54 12.80 11.37
C GLY A 46 18.03 14.21 11.14
N PHE A 47 18.79 15.01 10.45
CA PHE A 47 18.48 16.42 10.24
C PHE A 47 18.86 16.86 8.82
N VAL A 48 18.13 17.82 8.30
CA VAL A 48 18.40 18.51 7.05
C VAL A 48 18.62 19.99 7.32
N GLN A 49 19.62 20.60 6.66
CA GLN A 49 19.86 22.03 6.73
C GLN A 49 18.97 22.71 5.68
N THR A 50 18.15 23.66 6.13
CA THR A 50 17.26 24.45 5.29
C THR A 50 17.55 25.93 5.47
N GLU A 51 16.93 26.80 4.66
CA GLU A 51 17.03 28.25 4.82
C GLU A 51 16.46 28.73 6.18
N HIS A 52 15.51 27.98 6.73
CA HIS A 52 14.92 28.25 8.05
C HIS A 52 15.68 27.58 9.22
N GLY A 53 16.85 27.04 8.97
CA GLY A 53 17.69 26.37 9.96
C GLY A 53 17.65 24.85 9.83
N ARG A 54 18.03 24.19 10.92
CA ARG A 54 18.15 22.75 10.97
C ARG A 54 16.80 22.10 11.34
N LEU A 55 16.25 21.32 10.42
CA LEU A 55 14.99 20.58 10.63
C LEU A 55 15.25 19.09 10.85
N SER A 56 14.42 18.48 11.67
CA SER A 56 14.44 17.01 11.84
C SER A 56 13.89 16.30 10.60
N VAL A 57 14.42 15.12 10.31
CA VAL A 57 13.89 14.22 9.28
C VAL A 57 13.06 13.13 9.97
N PRO A 58 11.84 12.86 9.50
CA PRO A 58 11.13 13.56 8.41
C PRO A 58 10.69 14.97 8.80
N PRO A 59 10.62 15.91 7.84
CA PRO A 59 10.13 17.28 8.09
C PRO A 59 8.65 17.30 8.51
N PRO A 60 8.20 18.33 9.25
CA PRO A 60 6.81 18.44 9.70
C PRO A 60 5.78 18.35 8.57
N ALA A 61 6.06 18.92 7.41
CA ALA A 61 5.20 18.87 6.23
C ALA A 61 4.99 17.42 5.73
N VAL A 62 6.04 16.61 5.73
CA VAL A 62 5.97 15.18 5.37
C VAL A 62 5.09 14.41 6.36
N ILE A 63 5.29 14.64 7.66
CA ILE A 63 4.49 13.98 8.71
C ILE A 63 3.01 14.33 8.55
N GLU A 64 2.71 15.60 8.31
CA GLU A 64 1.31 16.05 8.17
C GLU A 64 0.64 15.48 6.92
N LEU A 65 1.32 15.42 5.78
CA LEU A 65 0.81 14.79 4.55
C LEU A 65 0.52 13.30 4.76
N ILE A 66 1.44 12.58 5.41
CA ILE A 66 1.28 11.16 5.73
C ILE A 66 0.05 10.96 6.63
N ARG A 67 -0.08 11.78 7.67
CA ARG A 67 -1.21 11.73 8.60
C ARG A 67 -2.54 11.99 7.90
N GLN A 68 -2.63 13.05 7.09
CA GLN A 68 -3.87 13.44 6.41
C GLN A 68 -4.35 12.39 5.40
N LYS A 69 -3.43 11.77 4.70
CA LYS A 69 -3.71 10.78 3.64
C LYS A 69 -3.63 9.34 4.12
N ASN A 70 -3.36 9.13 5.42
CA ASN A 70 -3.19 7.80 6.01
C ASN A 70 -2.21 6.90 5.24
N ILE A 71 -1.08 7.48 4.82
CA ILE A 71 -0.07 6.76 4.02
C ILE A 71 0.70 5.82 4.94
N LYS A 72 0.76 4.55 4.58
CA LYS A 72 1.64 3.58 5.21
C LYS A 72 3.09 3.88 4.85
N VAL A 73 4.00 3.79 5.81
CA VAL A 73 5.41 4.11 5.63
C VAL A 73 6.28 2.98 6.17
N LEU A 74 7.41 2.74 5.53
CA LEU A 74 8.41 1.83 6.07
C LEU A 74 9.22 2.54 7.16
N SER A 75 9.17 1.99 8.37
CA SER A 75 10.07 2.38 9.44
C SER A 75 11.43 1.75 9.15
N ASN A 76 12.40 2.60 8.83
CA ASN A 76 13.76 2.14 8.61
C ASN A 76 14.40 1.77 9.94
N ARG A 77 14.60 0.48 10.17
CA ARG A 77 15.32 -0.03 11.34
C ARG A 77 16.82 0.19 11.21
N ASP A 78 17.31 0.27 9.98
CA ASP A 78 18.71 0.53 9.67
C ASP A 78 18.97 2.04 9.68
N THR A 79 20.17 2.41 10.12
CA THR A 79 20.54 3.77 10.43
C THR A 79 20.85 4.64 9.22
N ILE A 80 19.90 4.79 8.28
CA ILE A 80 20.08 5.67 7.13
C ILE A 80 19.87 7.11 7.56
N GLU A 81 20.95 7.87 7.63
CA GLU A 81 20.92 9.31 7.88
C GLU A 81 20.63 10.07 6.59
N GLY A 82 19.74 11.05 6.69
CA GLY A 82 19.33 11.90 5.59
C GLY A 82 17.86 11.76 5.24
N GLU A 83 17.39 12.70 4.44
CA GLU A 83 16.03 12.74 3.94
C GLU A 83 15.89 11.78 2.74
N LEU A 84 15.08 10.74 2.90
CA LEU A 84 14.79 9.78 1.83
C LEU A 84 13.51 10.11 1.07
N SER A 85 12.56 10.77 1.75
CA SER A 85 11.29 11.20 1.17
C SER A 85 11.10 12.68 1.42
N THR A 86 11.17 13.47 0.34
CA THR A 86 10.99 14.93 0.38
C THR A 86 9.52 15.32 0.50
N PRO A 87 9.20 16.53 0.96
CA PRO A 87 7.83 17.04 0.97
C PRO A 87 7.16 16.98 -0.41
N THR A 88 7.88 17.36 -1.47
CA THR A 88 7.38 17.30 -2.86
C THR A 88 7.08 15.85 -3.28
N GLY A 89 7.99 14.91 -2.98
CA GLY A 89 7.80 13.49 -3.29
C GLY A 89 6.58 12.89 -2.60
N ILE A 90 6.41 13.16 -1.30
CA ILE A 90 5.25 12.68 -0.54
C ILE A 90 3.96 13.36 -1.01
N ALA A 91 3.99 14.64 -1.40
CA ALA A 91 2.81 15.33 -1.94
C ALA A 91 2.37 14.72 -3.28
N LEU A 92 3.31 14.40 -4.17
CA LEU A 92 3.04 13.70 -5.43
C LEU A 92 2.45 12.30 -5.16
N LEU A 93 3.08 11.51 -4.29
CA LEU A 93 2.59 10.20 -3.88
C LEU A 93 1.17 10.28 -3.34
N ALA A 94 0.92 11.20 -2.43
CA ALA A 94 -0.38 11.39 -1.75
C ALA A 94 -1.54 11.75 -2.69
N ASN A 95 -1.25 12.28 -3.88
CA ASN A 95 -2.26 12.75 -4.83
C ASN A 95 -2.34 11.94 -6.13
N LEU A 96 -1.29 11.19 -6.47
CA LEU A 96 -1.19 10.51 -7.77
C LEU A 96 -1.22 8.99 -7.66
N VAL A 97 -1.03 8.44 -6.46
CA VAL A 97 -0.98 6.99 -6.24
C VAL A 97 -2.35 6.48 -5.80
N ASP A 98 -2.83 5.48 -6.50
CA ASP A 98 -4.11 4.81 -6.19
C ASP A 98 -3.94 3.76 -5.09
N TYR A 99 -2.82 3.02 -5.11
CA TYR A 99 -2.57 1.89 -4.21
C TYR A 99 -1.11 1.87 -3.74
N LEU A 100 -0.90 1.54 -2.47
CA LEU A 100 0.45 1.39 -1.88
C LEU A 100 1.05 -0.03 -2.06
N GLU A 101 0.29 -0.94 -2.62
CA GLU A 101 0.78 -2.30 -2.89
C GLU A 101 0.61 -2.62 -4.38
N PRO A 102 1.69 -3.03 -5.07
CA PRO A 102 1.58 -3.47 -6.45
C PRO A 102 0.80 -4.80 -6.54
N PRO A 103 0.23 -5.14 -7.70
CA PRO A 103 -0.47 -6.40 -7.89
C PRO A 103 0.48 -7.58 -7.65
N LEU A 104 -0.04 -8.70 -7.13
CA LEU A 104 0.75 -9.90 -6.83
C LEU A 104 1.45 -10.50 -8.06
N LYS A 105 0.86 -10.34 -9.24
CA LYS A 105 1.40 -10.84 -10.50
C LYS A 105 1.33 -9.76 -11.57
N TYR A 106 2.47 -9.46 -12.18
CA TYR A 106 2.56 -8.51 -13.28
C TYR A 106 3.75 -8.82 -14.18
N SER A 107 3.70 -8.34 -15.42
CA SER A 107 4.86 -8.28 -16.31
C SER A 107 5.32 -6.84 -16.45
N ILE A 108 6.63 -6.65 -16.65
CA ILE A 108 7.22 -5.33 -16.87
C ILE A 108 7.37 -5.13 -18.39
N ASN A 109 6.70 -4.10 -18.92
CA ASN A 109 6.80 -3.73 -20.33
C ASN A 109 7.99 -2.78 -20.57
N SER A 110 8.19 -1.82 -19.70
CA SER A 110 9.29 -0.87 -19.74
C SER A 110 9.57 -0.31 -18.35
N TYR A 111 10.74 0.27 -18.20
CA TYR A 111 11.12 0.90 -16.93
C TYR A 111 11.91 2.17 -17.16
N GLY A 112 11.91 3.03 -16.15
CA GLY A 112 12.72 4.23 -16.07
C GLY A 112 13.39 4.34 -14.69
N VAL A 113 14.49 5.06 -14.63
CA VAL A 113 15.26 5.30 -13.40
C VAL A 113 15.56 6.78 -13.26
N GLY A 114 15.15 7.36 -12.14
CA GLY A 114 15.54 8.70 -11.70
C GLY A 114 16.63 8.60 -10.62
N ILE A 115 17.69 9.37 -10.73
CA ILE A 115 18.84 9.35 -9.80
C ILE A 115 18.77 10.60 -8.94
N GLY A 116 18.87 10.44 -7.61
CA GLY A 116 18.98 11.54 -6.66
C GLY A 116 20.42 11.99 -6.44
N ASN A 117 20.59 13.24 -6.01
CA ASN A 117 21.91 13.86 -5.82
C ASN A 117 22.58 13.47 -4.49
N LEU A 118 21.81 13.09 -3.47
CA LEU A 118 22.35 12.68 -2.17
C LEU A 118 23.03 11.33 -2.27
N LYS A 119 24.20 11.21 -1.63
CA LYS A 119 24.98 9.98 -1.59
C LYS A 119 24.66 9.20 -0.32
N PHE A 120 24.17 7.97 -0.50
CA PHE A 120 23.96 6.99 0.56
C PHE A 120 24.87 5.78 0.36
N GLN A 121 24.87 4.84 1.30
CA GLN A 121 25.58 3.56 1.17
C GLN A 121 24.93 2.62 0.12
N PHE A 122 23.75 2.95 -0.37
CA PHE A 122 23.00 2.26 -1.42
C PHE A 122 22.64 3.26 -2.54
N PRO A 123 22.28 2.77 -3.73
CA PRO A 123 21.88 3.62 -4.84
C PRO A 123 20.66 4.49 -4.51
N ASN A 124 20.84 5.81 -4.57
CA ASN A 124 19.75 6.78 -4.39
C ASN A 124 19.02 6.96 -5.70
N LEU A 125 17.96 6.18 -5.90
CA LEU A 125 17.22 6.20 -7.15
C LEU A 125 15.76 5.82 -6.95
N VAL A 126 14.91 6.33 -7.84
CA VAL A 126 13.51 5.92 -8.02
C VAL A 126 13.41 5.08 -9.29
N ARG A 127 12.74 3.95 -9.21
CA ARG A 127 12.43 3.11 -10.37
C ARG A 127 10.94 3.19 -10.65
N ILE A 128 10.61 3.41 -11.92
CA ILE A 128 9.22 3.39 -12.39
C ILE A 128 9.10 2.27 -13.41
N TYR A 129 8.09 1.44 -13.26
CA TYR A 129 7.80 0.33 -14.16
C TYR A 129 6.44 0.56 -14.82
N LYS A 130 6.39 0.43 -16.15
CA LYS A 130 5.13 0.24 -16.86
C LYS A 130 4.84 -1.24 -16.86
N ILE A 131 3.76 -1.64 -16.20
CA ILE A 131 3.41 -3.03 -15.97
C ILE A 131 2.07 -3.39 -16.61
N ASN A 132 1.91 -4.69 -16.93
CA ASN A 132 0.60 -5.30 -17.12
C ASN A 132 0.33 -6.19 -15.90
N SER A 133 -0.77 -5.94 -15.20
CA SER A 133 -1.21 -6.77 -14.08
C SER A 133 -1.90 -8.04 -14.60
N PHE A 134 -1.64 -9.15 -13.93
CA PHE A 134 -2.33 -10.42 -14.16
C PHE A 134 -3.05 -10.80 -12.86
N GLY A 135 -4.36 -10.69 -12.85
CA GLY A 135 -5.12 -11.19 -11.71
C GLY A 135 -6.10 -10.27 -11.03
N ASP A 136 -6.19 -9.00 -11.40
CA ASP A 136 -7.39 -8.21 -11.07
C ASP A 136 -8.44 -8.51 -12.15
N ALA A 137 -9.03 -9.69 -12.04
CA ALA A 137 -9.76 -10.37 -13.11
C ALA A 137 -11.14 -9.77 -13.43
N CYS A 138 -11.39 -8.50 -13.11
CA CYS A 138 -12.66 -7.85 -13.40
C CYS A 138 -12.62 -6.77 -14.48
N ASP A 139 -11.45 -6.41 -15.05
CA ASP A 139 -11.35 -5.24 -15.92
C ASP A 139 -10.63 -5.47 -17.29
N ASP A 140 -10.33 -6.70 -17.72
CA ASP A 140 -9.68 -6.92 -19.02
C ASP A 140 -10.65 -7.41 -20.10
N ASP A 141 -10.91 -6.51 -21.06
CA ASP A 141 -11.57 -6.78 -22.37
C ASP A 141 -10.76 -7.73 -23.30
N ASN A 142 -9.83 -8.50 -22.76
CA ASN A 142 -9.04 -9.46 -23.53
C ASN A 142 -9.57 -10.88 -23.34
N GLU A 143 -10.54 -11.24 -24.16
CA GLU A 143 -11.32 -12.49 -24.13
C GLU A 143 -10.52 -13.80 -24.29
N GLN A 144 -9.20 -13.82 -24.47
CA GLN A 144 -8.50 -15.05 -24.82
C GLN A 144 -7.91 -15.87 -23.68
N PHE A 145 -7.81 -15.33 -22.43
CA PHE A 145 -7.30 -16.08 -21.28
C PHE A 145 -7.77 -15.52 -19.93
N SER A 146 -8.99 -15.05 -19.82
CA SER A 146 -9.55 -14.66 -18.51
C SER A 146 -10.13 -15.89 -17.82
N PRO A 147 -9.58 -16.33 -16.67
CA PRO A 147 -10.35 -17.21 -15.80
C PRO A 147 -11.65 -16.49 -15.45
N LYS A 148 -12.79 -17.17 -15.60
CA LYS A 148 -14.06 -16.62 -15.12
C LYS A 148 -13.91 -16.41 -13.64
N CYS A 149 -13.96 -15.15 -13.21
CA CYS A 149 -14.00 -14.82 -11.79
C CYS A 149 -15.45 -14.78 -11.36
N GLU A 150 -15.75 -15.51 -10.31
CA GLU A 150 -17.00 -15.44 -9.60
C GLU A 150 -16.74 -14.82 -8.25
N GLU A 151 -17.64 -13.95 -7.82
CA GLU A 151 -17.62 -13.42 -6.46
C GLU A 151 -18.22 -14.48 -5.53
N ILE A 152 -17.41 -14.93 -4.57
CA ILE A 152 -17.85 -15.88 -3.55
C ILE A 152 -17.78 -15.25 -2.17
N SER A 153 -18.81 -15.47 -1.37
CA SER A 153 -18.82 -15.13 0.05
C SER A 153 -18.35 -16.32 0.86
N ILE A 154 -17.38 -16.10 1.76
CA ILE A 154 -16.94 -17.08 2.74
C ILE A 154 -17.61 -16.76 4.06
N GLN A 155 -18.29 -17.76 4.64
CA GLN A 155 -18.86 -17.68 5.98
C GLN A 155 -18.16 -18.68 6.89
N GLU A 156 -17.71 -18.22 8.05
CA GLU A 156 -17.08 -19.06 9.06
C GLU A 156 -17.92 -19.02 10.33
N ALA A 157 -18.14 -20.18 10.94
CA ALA A 157 -18.83 -20.32 12.21
C ALA A 157 -18.06 -21.24 13.15
N TRP A 158 -17.99 -20.86 14.41
CA TRP A 158 -17.43 -21.67 15.47
C TRP A 158 -18.54 -22.43 16.16
N ILE A 159 -18.44 -23.77 16.17
CA ILE A 159 -19.44 -24.66 16.75
C ILE A 159 -18.80 -25.36 17.94
N ASP A 160 -19.37 -25.18 19.13
CA ASP A 160 -18.75 -25.60 20.39
C ASP A 160 -19.31 -26.92 20.92
N ASP A 161 -20.63 -27.12 20.85
CA ASP A 161 -21.31 -28.22 21.56
C ASP A 161 -22.24 -29.07 20.68
N GLN A 162 -21.84 -29.36 19.44
CA GLN A 162 -22.65 -30.16 18.53
C GLN A 162 -22.07 -31.57 18.35
N THR A 163 -22.98 -32.57 18.16
CA THR A 163 -22.53 -33.94 17.83
C THR A 163 -21.99 -34.02 16.39
N PRO A 164 -21.12 -34.99 16.07
CA PRO A 164 -20.67 -35.20 14.69
C PRO A 164 -21.80 -35.45 13.69
N GLU A 165 -22.88 -36.09 14.14
CA GLU A 165 -24.09 -36.29 13.32
C GLU A 165 -24.79 -34.97 13.01
N ASP A 166 -24.94 -34.08 13.98
CA ASP A 166 -25.56 -32.77 13.78
C ASP A 166 -24.72 -31.91 12.83
N ILE A 167 -23.38 -31.92 12.97
CA ILE A 167 -22.49 -31.24 12.06
C ILE A 167 -22.61 -31.78 10.64
N SER A 168 -22.69 -33.12 10.46
CA SER A 168 -22.87 -33.75 9.16
C SER A 168 -24.19 -33.34 8.51
N ASN A 169 -25.29 -33.35 9.25
CA ASN A 169 -26.60 -32.92 8.78
C ASN A 169 -26.61 -31.43 8.41
N PHE A 170 -25.91 -30.61 9.19
CA PHE A 170 -25.78 -29.18 8.91
C PHE A 170 -25.02 -28.92 7.61
N VAL A 171 -23.89 -29.61 7.40
CA VAL A 171 -23.10 -29.53 6.15
C VAL A 171 -23.94 -29.92 4.94
N GLU A 172 -24.73 -31.01 5.05
CA GLU A 172 -25.60 -31.46 3.97
C GLU A 172 -26.71 -30.45 3.69
N THR A 173 -27.30 -29.87 4.73
CA THR A 173 -28.32 -28.82 4.61
C THR A 173 -27.76 -27.58 3.88
N LEU A 174 -26.58 -27.13 4.24
CA LEU A 174 -25.94 -25.98 3.58
C LEU A 174 -25.69 -26.23 2.09
N ARG A 175 -25.29 -27.44 1.72
CA ARG A 175 -25.10 -27.83 0.30
C ARG A 175 -26.43 -27.84 -0.46
N ILE A 176 -27.50 -28.33 0.16
CA ILE A 176 -28.86 -28.31 -0.42
C ILE A 176 -29.35 -26.88 -0.60
N GLU A 177 -29.04 -25.98 0.34
CA GLU A 177 -29.42 -24.55 0.29
C GLU A 177 -28.53 -23.74 -0.68
N GLY A 178 -27.56 -24.36 -1.37
CA GLY A 178 -26.81 -23.77 -2.46
C GLY A 178 -25.41 -23.29 -2.12
N ALA A 179 -24.83 -23.71 -1.00
CA ALA A 179 -23.41 -23.47 -0.73
C ALA A 179 -22.55 -24.21 -1.76
N HIS A 180 -21.62 -23.49 -2.40
CA HIS A 180 -20.72 -24.05 -3.41
C HIS A 180 -19.78 -25.11 -2.83
N ASP A 181 -19.27 -24.86 -1.62
CA ASP A 181 -18.50 -25.85 -0.85
C ASP A 181 -18.71 -25.60 0.64
N VAL A 182 -18.64 -26.69 1.41
CA VAL A 182 -18.71 -26.66 2.87
C VAL A 182 -17.68 -27.62 3.43
N SER A 183 -16.80 -27.08 4.25
CA SER A 183 -15.79 -27.87 4.96
C SER A 183 -15.85 -27.58 6.45
N TYR A 184 -15.42 -28.54 7.27
CA TYR A 184 -15.23 -28.34 8.69
C TYR A 184 -13.91 -28.97 9.15
N GLN A 185 -13.34 -28.42 10.21
CA GLN A 185 -12.12 -28.93 10.80
C GLN A 185 -12.18 -28.81 12.32
N PRO A 186 -11.67 -29.80 13.07
CA PRO A 186 -11.56 -29.69 14.52
C PRO A 186 -10.49 -28.65 14.89
N ILE A 187 -10.82 -27.77 15.84
CA ILE A 187 -9.91 -26.76 16.34
C ILE A 187 -9.76 -26.94 17.85
N ASN A 188 -8.53 -27.08 18.31
CA ASN A 188 -8.24 -27.09 19.74
C ASN A 188 -8.08 -25.65 20.22
N CYS A 189 -8.99 -25.19 21.08
CA CYS A 189 -8.88 -23.90 21.70
C CYS A 189 -8.01 -23.99 22.96
N LEU A 190 -6.99 -23.15 23.06
CA LEU A 190 -6.09 -23.09 24.24
C LEU A 190 -6.78 -22.66 25.53
N LEU A 191 -8.02 -22.17 25.46
CA LEU A 191 -8.81 -21.76 26.65
C LEU A 191 -9.56 -22.92 27.31
N TYR A 192 -9.71 -24.05 26.62
CA TYR A 192 -10.30 -25.27 27.18
C TYR A 192 -9.18 -26.29 27.38
N THR A 193 -8.60 -26.33 28.56
CA THR A 193 -7.76 -27.43 28.95
C THR A 193 -8.66 -28.60 29.29
N SER A 194 -8.25 -29.83 28.93
CA SER A 194 -8.98 -31.06 29.14
C SER A 194 -9.27 -31.45 30.61
N ASP A 195 -8.91 -30.58 31.53
CA ASP A 195 -9.08 -30.79 32.98
C ASP A 195 -10.41 -30.24 33.54
N ALA A 196 -11.27 -29.66 32.70
CA ALA A 196 -12.57 -29.12 33.15
C ALA A 196 -13.71 -30.17 33.15
N ALA A 197 -13.41 -31.43 32.85
CA ALA A 197 -14.41 -32.52 32.74
C ALA A 197 -14.44 -33.50 33.92
N ASP A 198 -13.64 -33.27 35.00
CA ASP A 198 -13.54 -34.15 36.18
C ASP A 198 -13.85 -33.40 37.50
N GLU A 199 -14.92 -32.57 37.55
CA GLU A 199 -15.58 -32.21 38.82
C GLU A 199 -17.10 -32.36 38.74
#